data_cddb34ce11c890139e4470c965c65cf8
#
_entry.id   cddb34ce11c890139e4470c965c65cf8
#
_cell.length_a   1.000
_cell.length_b   1.000
_cell.length_c   1.000
_cell.angle_alpha   90.00
_cell.angle_beta   90.00
_cell.angle_gamma   90.00
#
_symmetry.space_group_name_H-M   'P 1'
#
loop_
_entity.id
_entity.type
_entity.pdbx_description
1 polymer ?
#
loop_
_entity_poly.entity_id
_entity_poly.type
_entity_poly.pdbx_seq_one_letter_code
_entity_poly.pdbx_strand_id
1 'polypeptide(L)'
;MESCYHQKGAGRPPRNPLGLFKAHLAKRFLRISSLRELERRLSIDERLRAICSIAREEPAYGRTVLSRFNQRLGARRLRRIVDKQVKKLIHRHIIKTRTVALDATFIKAYSRRSMDNRTGFSDPEARVGRAYRTYGLGYKLHMSVDTGSGAPLSFLVAPANTNEKRLSIPLLKRTVKVTERSIRQLAADSQYSSNDLRETAERYGIETAIPYPANQNPHKHQVLRVTKDFKTHGPKRLKHIYRKRSIIELVFAWLKEHLNLNNHKTRGLERVTIHVSYCILCLLYTIEASHTTNQPAKSRSITYWAN
;
A
#
# COMPACT_ATOMS: atom_id res chain seq x y z
N MET A 1 -9.59 -5.46 17.45
CA MET A 1 -9.91 -4.01 17.50
C MET A 1 -10.39 -3.56 18.87
N GLU A 2 -11.11 -4.40 19.59
CA GLU A 2 -11.60 -4.12 20.96
C GLU A 2 -10.49 -3.76 21.94
N SER A 3 -9.30 -4.38 21.81
CA SER A 3 -8.12 -4.06 22.64
C SER A 3 -7.60 -2.60 22.48
N CYS A 4 -8.18 -1.81 21.61
CA CYS A 4 -7.87 -0.38 21.46
C CYS A 4 -8.63 0.49 22.48
N TYR A 5 -9.60 -0.10 23.22
CA TYR A 5 -10.42 0.61 24.19
C TYR A 5 -10.25 -0.03 25.56
N HIS A 6 -10.20 0.79 26.62
CA HIS A 6 -10.22 0.28 27.99
C HIS A 6 -11.60 -0.33 28.27
N GLN A 7 -11.63 -1.57 28.74
CA GLN A 7 -12.87 -2.26 29.07
C GLN A 7 -13.48 -1.85 30.41
N LYS A 8 -12.69 -1.18 31.26
CA LYS A 8 -13.11 -0.68 32.58
C LYS A 8 -12.82 0.82 32.66
N GLY A 9 -13.82 1.65 32.71
CA GLY A 9 -13.67 3.09 32.87
C GLY A 9 -15.00 3.80 33.01
N ALA A 10 -15.05 4.79 33.88
CA ALA A 10 -16.15 5.75 33.93
C ALA A 10 -16.19 6.53 32.58
N GLY A 11 -17.37 6.79 32.06
CA GLY A 11 -17.57 7.58 30.85
C GLY A 11 -18.45 6.92 29.81
N ARG A 12 -18.70 7.64 28.70
CA ARG A 12 -19.53 7.15 27.59
C ARG A 12 -18.91 5.90 26.96
N PRO A 13 -19.70 4.83 26.72
CA PRO A 13 -19.22 3.63 26.03
C PRO A 13 -18.56 3.96 24.67
N PRO A 14 -17.50 3.24 24.28
CA PRO A 14 -16.88 3.46 22.98
C PRO A 14 -17.86 3.11 21.84
N ARG A 15 -17.81 3.88 20.76
CA ARG A 15 -18.54 3.55 19.53
C ARG A 15 -18.00 2.24 18.95
N ASN A 16 -18.84 1.53 18.22
CA ASN A 16 -18.49 0.25 17.58
C ASN A 16 -17.19 0.33 16.77
N PRO A 17 -16.10 -0.35 17.20
CA PRO A 17 -14.80 -0.27 16.52
C PRO A 17 -14.84 -0.84 15.10
N LEU A 18 -15.67 -1.86 14.85
CA LEU A 18 -15.83 -2.45 13.52
C LEU A 18 -16.56 -1.47 12.59
N GLY A 19 -17.59 -0.78 13.08
CA GLY A 19 -18.28 0.26 12.31
C GLY A 19 -17.36 1.41 11.94
N LEU A 20 -16.54 1.89 12.86
CA LEU A 20 -15.52 2.91 12.60
C LEU A 20 -14.49 2.46 11.56
N PHE A 21 -14.04 1.19 11.64
CA PHE A 21 -13.14 0.61 10.65
C PHE A 21 -13.78 0.53 9.26
N LYS A 22 -15.03 0.06 9.17
CA LYS A 22 -15.83 0.03 7.93
C LYS A 22 -15.99 1.43 7.33
N ALA A 23 -16.24 2.47 8.15
CA ALA A 23 -16.35 3.85 7.69
C ALA A 23 -15.03 4.34 7.06
N HIS A 24 -13.88 3.94 7.60
CA HIS A 24 -12.59 4.26 6.99
C HIS A 24 -12.32 3.51 5.68
N LEU A 25 -12.78 2.28 5.51
CA LEU A 25 -12.73 1.57 4.22
C LEU A 25 -13.68 2.23 3.21
N ALA A 26 -14.93 2.47 3.58
CA ALA A 26 -15.92 3.12 2.74
C ALA A 26 -15.45 4.49 2.24
N LYS A 27 -14.74 5.26 3.10
CA LYS A 27 -14.10 6.52 2.70
C LYS A 27 -13.19 6.36 1.48
N ARG A 28 -12.48 5.21 1.31
CA ARG A 28 -11.59 4.96 0.17
C ARG A 28 -12.36 4.47 -1.04
N PHE A 29 -13.26 3.51 -0.87
CA PHE A 29 -14.11 3.02 -1.95
C PHE A 29 -14.94 4.14 -2.58
N LEU A 30 -15.53 5.01 -1.76
CA LEU A 30 -16.34 6.15 -2.20
C LEU A 30 -15.51 7.39 -2.55
N ARG A 31 -14.18 7.29 -2.55
CA ARG A 31 -13.24 8.36 -2.89
C ARG A 31 -13.45 9.66 -2.10
N ILE A 32 -13.94 9.55 -0.87
CA ILE A 32 -14.16 10.70 0.02
C ILE A 32 -12.82 11.22 0.51
N SER A 33 -12.51 12.50 0.25
CA SER A 33 -11.20 13.09 0.54
C SER A 33 -10.98 13.43 2.01
N SER A 34 -12.02 13.84 2.75
CA SER A 34 -11.92 14.34 4.12
C SER A 34 -12.78 13.58 5.12
N LEU A 35 -12.46 13.68 6.42
CA LEU A 35 -13.30 13.13 7.49
C LEU A 35 -14.58 13.97 7.70
N ARG A 36 -14.54 15.28 7.39
CA ARG A 36 -15.74 16.12 7.43
C ARG A 36 -16.77 15.69 6.40
N GLU A 37 -16.32 15.39 5.21
CA GLU A 37 -17.21 14.89 4.15
C GLU A 37 -17.74 13.48 4.47
N LEU A 38 -16.91 12.62 5.07
CA LEU A 38 -17.39 11.32 5.54
C LEU A 38 -18.47 11.45 6.61
N GLU A 39 -18.27 12.32 7.60
CA GLU A 39 -19.25 12.63 8.64
C GLU A 39 -20.57 13.11 8.03
N ARG A 40 -20.51 14.08 7.09
CA ARG A 40 -21.68 14.58 6.38
C ARG A 40 -22.42 13.47 5.63
N ARG A 41 -21.69 12.59 4.91
CA ARG A 41 -22.33 11.46 4.22
C ARG A 41 -22.93 10.45 5.18
N LEU A 42 -22.26 10.13 6.28
CA LEU A 42 -22.80 9.24 7.31
C LEU A 42 -24.06 9.81 8.01
N SER A 43 -24.32 11.13 7.94
CA SER A 43 -25.54 11.70 8.51
C SER A 43 -26.75 11.62 7.57
N ILE A 44 -26.55 11.45 6.25
CA ILE A 44 -27.64 11.51 5.26
C ILE A 44 -27.82 10.21 4.46
N ASP A 45 -26.79 9.35 4.37
CA ASP A 45 -26.82 8.14 3.54
C ASP A 45 -27.13 6.90 4.40
N GLU A 46 -28.36 6.42 4.32
CA GLU A 46 -28.83 5.27 5.10
C GLU A 46 -28.08 3.97 4.75
N ARG A 47 -27.72 3.76 3.46
CA ARG A 47 -26.97 2.57 3.04
C ARG A 47 -25.57 2.59 3.67
N LEU A 48 -24.91 3.75 3.61
CA LEU A 48 -23.58 3.91 4.22
C LEU A 48 -23.62 3.73 5.74
N ARG A 49 -24.68 4.22 6.39
CA ARG A 49 -24.92 4.01 7.84
C ARG A 49 -25.06 2.52 8.17
N ALA A 50 -25.88 1.79 7.43
CA ALA A 50 -26.08 0.35 7.61
C ALA A 50 -24.76 -0.43 7.44
N ILE A 51 -23.99 -0.15 6.37
CA ILE A 51 -22.65 -0.73 6.14
C ILE A 51 -21.73 -0.47 7.33
N CYS A 52 -21.77 0.76 7.87
CA CYS A 52 -20.95 1.17 9.01
C CYS A 52 -21.52 0.75 10.37
N SER A 53 -22.59 -0.05 10.39
CA SER A 53 -23.23 -0.55 11.62
C SER A 53 -23.66 0.60 12.55
N ILE A 54 -24.28 1.64 11.98
CA ILE A 54 -24.89 2.77 12.72
C ILE A 54 -26.39 2.56 12.67
N ALA A 55 -27.02 2.36 13.82
CA ALA A 55 -28.47 2.24 13.92
C ALA A 55 -29.18 3.55 13.50
N ARG A 56 -30.46 3.45 13.13
CA ARG A 56 -31.20 4.59 12.57
C ARG A 56 -31.30 5.75 13.58
N GLU A 57 -31.45 5.43 14.84
CA GLU A 57 -31.59 6.38 15.95
C GLU A 57 -30.24 6.88 16.48
N GLU A 58 -29.15 6.22 16.11
CA GLU A 58 -27.81 6.63 16.56
C GLU A 58 -27.28 7.83 15.77
N PRO A 59 -26.60 8.77 16.40
CA PRO A 59 -25.93 9.84 15.66
C PRO A 59 -24.76 9.28 14.83
N ALA A 60 -24.49 9.90 13.68
CA ALA A 60 -23.37 9.56 12.82
C ALA A 60 -22.01 9.63 13.55
N TYR A 61 -21.01 8.93 13.04
CA TYR A 61 -19.65 9.04 13.57
C TYR A 61 -19.06 10.41 13.25
N GLY A 62 -18.86 11.25 14.26
CA GLY A 62 -18.24 12.54 14.12
C GLY A 62 -16.77 12.44 13.70
N ARG A 63 -16.26 13.44 12.98
CA ARG A 63 -14.86 13.51 12.51
C ARG A 63 -13.82 13.30 13.61
N THR A 64 -14.10 13.80 14.82
CA THR A 64 -13.21 13.66 15.97
C THR A 64 -13.13 12.20 16.43
N VAL A 65 -14.26 11.50 16.46
CA VAL A 65 -14.33 10.06 16.81
C VAL A 65 -13.56 9.24 15.79
N LEU A 66 -13.79 9.48 14.49
CA LEU A 66 -13.06 8.84 13.39
C LEU A 66 -11.54 9.09 13.46
N SER A 67 -11.14 10.33 13.74
CA SER A 67 -9.72 10.69 13.87
C SER A 67 -9.06 10.01 15.08
N ARG A 68 -9.71 10.06 16.25
CA ARG A 68 -9.21 9.41 17.48
C ARG A 68 -9.12 7.89 17.32
N PHE A 69 -10.08 7.28 16.63
CA PHE A 69 -10.02 5.85 16.31
C PHE A 69 -8.74 5.49 15.54
N ASN A 70 -8.40 6.25 14.48
CA ASN A 70 -7.18 6.02 13.73
C ASN A 70 -5.91 6.22 14.57
N GLN A 71 -5.88 7.22 15.45
CA GLN A 71 -4.74 7.45 16.35
C GLN A 71 -4.56 6.27 17.32
N ARG A 72 -5.65 5.76 17.91
CA ARG A 72 -5.61 4.58 18.81
C ARG A 72 -5.23 3.30 18.10
N LEU A 73 -5.75 3.10 16.87
CA LEU A 73 -5.41 1.94 16.06
C LEU A 73 -3.94 1.95 15.63
N GLY A 74 -3.45 3.11 15.16
CA GLY A 74 -2.08 3.34 14.74
C GLY A 74 -1.64 2.55 13.51
N ALA A 75 -0.57 3.00 12.87
CA ALA A 75 -0.03 2.37 11.66
C ALA A 75 0.43 0.93 11.90
N ARG A 76 1.00 0.65 13.07
CA ARG A 76 1.52 -0.69 13.42
C ARG A 76 0.42 -1.76 13.46
N ARG A 77 -0.73 -1.45 14.09
CA ARG A 77 -1.86 -2.40 14.15
C ARG A 77 -2.53 -2.57 12.80
N LEU A 78 -2.67 -1.48 12.01
CA LEU A 78 -3.20 -1.57 10.65
C LEU A 78 -2.32 -2.42 9.74
N ARG A 79 -1.00 -2.29 9.81
CA ARG A 79 -0.09 -3.19 9.07
C ARG A 79 -0.29 -4.65 9.45
N ARG A 80 -0.50 -4.97 10.74
CA ARG A 80 -0.80 -6.35 11.17
C ARG A 80 -2.13 -6.85 10.59
N ILE A 81 -3.13 -5.97 10.42
CA ILE A 81 -4.40 -6.33 9.78
C ILE A 81 -4.16 -6.63 8.29
N VAL A 82 -3.35 -5.82 7.60
CA VAL A 82 -2.93 -6.11 6.22
C VAL A 82 -2.21 -7.45 6.13
N ASP A 83 -1.22 -7.69 6.99
CA ASP A 83 -0.45 -8.94 7.01
C ASP A 83 -1.38 -10.15 7.25
N LYS A 84 -2.36 -10.05 8.16
CA LYS A 84 -3.37 -11.10 8.40
C LYS A 84 -4.26 -11.34 7.18
N GLN A 85 -4.70 -10.28 6.50
CA GLN A 85 -5.52 -10.39 5.31
C GLN A 85 -4.75 -11.06 4.16
N VAL A 86 -3.49 -10.70 3.95
CA VAL A 86 -2.62 -11.35 2.96
C VAL A 86 -2.48 -12.84 3.26
N LYS A 87 -2.16 -13.22 4.50
CA LYS A 87 -2.06 -14.62 4.90
C LYS A 87 -3.35 -15.39 4.68
N LYS A 88 -4.50 -14.80 5.03
CA LYS A 88 -5.82 -15.39 4.75
C LYS A 88 -6.01 -15.71 3.28
N LEU A 89 -5.63 -14.79 2.38
CA LEU A 89 -5.76 -14.99 0.94
C LEU A 89 -4.78 -16.04 0.41
N ILE A 90 -3.59 -16.15 1.00
CA ILE A 90 -2.62 -17.22 0.67
C ILE A 90 -3.16 -18.58 1.11
N HIS A 91 -3.62 -18.72 2.35
CA HIS A 91 -4.18 -19.97 2.87
C HIS A 91 -5.44 -20.42 2.12
N ARG A 92 -6.19 -19.48 1.54
CA ARG A 92 -7.32 -19.77 0.65
C ARG A 92 -6.91 -20.03 -0.80
N HIS A 93 -5.61 -20.10 -1.10
CA HIS A 93 -5.03 -20.30 -2.44
C HIS A 93 -5.45 -19.24 -3.49
N ILE A 94 -5.94 -18.08 -3.05
CA ILE A 94 -6.27 -16.93 -3.91
C ILE A 94 -5.00 -16.25 -4.42
N ILE A 95 -3.97 -16.17 -3.58
CA ILE A 95 -2.65 -15.64 -3.91
C ILE A 95 -1.64 -16.79 -3.94
N LYS A 96 -0.89 -16.94 -5.05
CA LYS A 96 0.08 -18.02 -5.24
C LYS A 96 1.51 -17.67 -4.84
N THR A 97 1.85 -16.41 -4.71
CA THR A 97 3.13 -15.84 -4.23
C THR A 97 4.42 -16.35 -4.89
N ARG A 98 4.35 -17.03 -6.04
CA ARG A 98 5.53 -17.63 -6.69
C ARG A 98 6.51 -16.59 -7.22
N THR A 99 6.00 -15.55 -7.90
CA THR A 99 6.78 -14.43 -8.44
C THR A 99 6.27 -13.13 -7.85
N VAL A 100 7.17 -12.36 -7.28
CA VAL A 100 6.88 -11.08 -6.61
C VAL A 100 7.57 -9.94 -7.33
N ALA A 101 6.85 -8.83 -7.51
CA ALA A 101 7.40 -7.58 -8.00
C ALA A 101 7.64 -6.60 -6.86
N LEU A 102 8.78 -5.89 -6.86
CA LEU A 102 9.05 -4.74 -5.99
C LEU A 102 9.12 -3.48 -6.82
N ASP A 103 8.47 -2.43 -6.33
CA ASP A 103 8.60 -1.09 -6.91
C ASP A 103 8.16 -0.03 -5.90
N ALA A 104 8.38 1.25 -6.24
CA ALA A 104 7.96 2.39 -5.44
C ALA A 104 7.13 3.37 -6.25
N THR A 105 6.17 4.01 -5.59
CA THR A 105 5.41 5.10 -6.19
C THR A 105 5.38 6.31 -5.28
N PHE A 106 5.38 7.49 -5.88
CA PHE A 106 5.29 8.77 -5.18
C PHE A 106 3.86 9.02 -4.68
N ILE A 107 3.76 9.52 -3.44
CA ILE A 107 2.53 10.01 -2.82
C ILE A 107 2.71 11.50 -2.55
N LYS A 108 1.86 12.34 -3.15
CA LYS A 108 1.91 13.79 -2.96
C LYS A 108 1.54 14.15 -1.52
N ALA A 109 2.34 14.97 -0.85
CA ALA A 109 2.01 15.47 0.47
C ALA A 109 0.83 16.45 0.44
N TYR A 110 -0.02 16.38 1.46
CA TYR A 110 -0.99 17.42 1.75
C TYR A 110 -0.32 18.51 2.58
N SER A 111 0.46 19.33 1.89
CA SER A 111 1.28 20.39 2.53
C SER A 111 1.25 21.67 1.72
N ARG A 112 1.34 22.78 2.43
CA ARG A 112 1.55 24.12 1.87
C ARG A 112 2.87 24.64 2.40
N ARG A 113 3.58 25.44 1.60
CA ARG A 113 4.72 26.21 2.06
C ARG A 113 4.21 27.32 2.98
N SER A 114 4.87 27.56 4.09
CA SER A 114 4.56 28.73 4.92
C SER A 114 4.89 30.02 4.17
N MET A 115 3.99 31.00 4.22
CA MET A 115 4.20 32.32 3.60
C MET A 115 5.41 33.04 4.22
N ASP A 116 5.67 32.80 5.50
CA ASP A 116 6.72 33.51 6.26
C ASP A 116 8.11 32.90 6.17
N ASN A 117 8.34 31.90 5.30
CA ASN A 117 9.61 31.16 5.16
C ASN A 117 10.26 30.63 6.47
N ARG A 118 9.72 30.98 7.64
CA ARG A 118 10.27 30.65 8.97
C ARG A 118 9.91 29.25 9.45
N THR A 119 8.75 28.72 9.05
CA THR A 119 8.22 27.45 9.56
C THR A 119 8.31 26.30 8.54
N GLY A 120 8.86 26.53 7.36
CA GLY A 120 8.99 25.51 6.30
C GLY A 120 7.65 24.99 5.77
N PHE A 121 7.55 23.69 5.54
CA PHE A 121 6.33 23.05 5.07
C PHE A 121 5.39 22.67 6.20
N SER A 122 4.08 22.80 5.99
CA SER A 122 3.06 22.40 6.98
C SER A 122 3.00 20.89 7.25
N ASP A 123 3.75 20.08 6.50
CA ASP A 123 4.07 18.67 6.77
C ASP A 123 5.60 18.53 6.92
N PRO A 124 6.14 18.58 8.16
CA PRO A 124 7.58 18.60 8.40
C PRO A 124 8.28 17.26 8.12
N GLU A 125 7.53 16.16 7.98
CA GLU A 125 8.09 14.85 7.68
C GLU A 125 8.14 14.55 6.17
N ALA A 126 7.39 15.32 5.35
CA ALA A 126 7.47 15.19 3.90
C ALA A 126 8.81 15.72 3.37
N ARG A 127 9.31 15.13 2.31
CA ARG A 127 10.56 15.54 1.65
C ARG A 127 10.35 15.68 0.15
N VAL A 128 11.19 16.49 -0.48
CA VAL A 128 11.22 16.60 -1.93
C VAL A 128 11.90 15.35 -2.50
N GLY A 129 11.26 14.72 -3.46
CA GLY A 129 11.76 13.54 -4.14
C GLY A 129 11.22 13.41 -5.55
N ARG A 130 11.73 12.44 -6.30
CA ARG A 130 11.33 12.22 -7.69
C ARG A 130 9.90 11.71 -7.77
N ALA A 131 9.07 12.44 -8.49
CA ALA A 131 7.67 12.15 -8.80
C ALA A 131 7.53 11.93 -10.32
N TYR A 132 7.85 10.71 -10.80
CA TYR A 132 7.92 10.38 -12.22
C TYR A 132 8.97 11.24 -12.97
N ARG A 133 8.57 12.22 -13.80
CA ARG A 133 9.47 13.10 -14.57
C ARG A 133 9.83 14.41 -13.87
N THR A 134 9.18 14.69 -12.75
CA THR A 134 9.33 15.94 -11.98
C THR A 134 9.77 15.64 -10.55
N TYR A 135 10.00 16.70 -9.78
CA TYR A 135 10.19 16.60 -8.33
C TYR A 135 8.96 17.11 -7.61
N GLY A 136 8.64 16.53 -6.47
CA GLY A 136 7.51 16.93 -5.65
C GLY A 136 7.75 16.72 -4.17
N LEU A 137 7.02 17.45 -3.34
CA LEU A 137 7.01 17.25 -1.89
C LEU A 137 6.08 16.10 -1.55
N GLY A 138 6.60 15.10 -0.83
CA GLY A 138 5.76 13.94 -0.47
C GLY A 138 6.49 12.79 0.18
N TYR A 139 5.93 11.63 -0.05
CA TYR A 139 6.37 10.32 0.44
C TYR A 139 6.52 9.34 -0.71
N LYS A 140 7.20 8.23 -0.47
CA LYS A 140 7.23 7.08 -1.36
C LYS A 140 6.57 5.89 -0.68
N LEU A 141 5.69 5.21 -1.41
CA LEU A 141 5.17 3.89 -1.09
C LEU A 141 6.03 2.86 -1.79
N HIS A 142 6.83 2.11 -1.05
CA HIS A 142 7.53 0.92 -1.51
C HIS A 142 6.64 -0.28 -1.25
N MET A 143 6.40 -1.10 -2.25
CA MET A 143 5.45 -2.20 -2.15
C MET A 143 5.96 -3.45 -2.86
N SER A 144 5.60 -4.60 -2.31
CA SER A 144 5.72 -5.90 -2.98
C SER A 144 4.34 -6.39 -3.39
N VAL A 145 4.26 -6.95 -4.60
CA VAL A 145 3.00 -7.40 -5.22
C VAL A 145 3.18 -8.80 -5.78
N ASP A 146 2.21 -9.69 -5.56
CA ASP A 146 2.13 -10.95 -6.29
C ASP A 146 1.83 -10.69 -7.77
N THR A 147 2.68 -11.21 -8.66
CA THR A 147 2.55 -10.91 -10.09
C THR A 147 1.40 -11.65 -10.76
N GLY A 148 0.87 -12.69 -10.14
CA GLY A 148 -0.26 -13.46 -10.67
C GLY A 148 -1.59 -12.76 -10.41
N SER A 149 -1.85 -12.42 -9.17
CA SER A 149 -3.11 -11.81 -8.73
C SER A 149 -3.12 -10.28 -8.77
N GLY A 150 -1.95 -9.63 -8.70
CA GLY A 150 -1.83 -8.19 -8.46
C GLY A 150 -2.07 -7.81 -6.99
N ALA A 151 -2.10 -8.78 -6.08
CA ALA A 151 -2.34 -8.52 -4.67
C ALA A 151 -1.11 -7.89 -4.00
N PRO A 152 -1.25 -6.76 -3.28
CA PRO A 152 -0.22 -6.25 -2.39
C PRO A 152 0.11 -7.25 -1.28
N LEU A 153 1.39 -7.57 -1.10
CA LEU A 153 1.86 -8.51 -0.08
C LEU A 153 2.44 -7.80 1.14
N SER A 154 3.26 -6.79 0.90
CA SER A 154 3.87 -5.98 1.96
C SER A 154 4.18 -4.58 1.46
N PHE A 155 4.35 -3.63 2.39
CA PHE A 155 4.66 -2.26 2.04
C PHE A 155 5.43 -1.52 3.13
N LEU A 156 6.12 -0.46 2.70
CA LEU A 156 6.77 0.54 3.54
C LEU A 156 6.48 1.93 2.99
N VAL A 157 6.25 2.90 3.86
CA VAL A 157 6.12 4.32 3.50
C VAL A 157 7.30 5.06 4.08
N ALA A 158 7.92 5.91 3.29
CA ALA A 158 9.07 6.72 3.70
C ALA A 158 9.01 8.12 3.08
N PRO A 159 9.74 9.12 3.60
CA PRO A 159 9.92 10.41 2.94
C PRO A 159 10.43 10.24 1.50
N ALA A 160 9.98 11.13 0.58
CA ALA A 160 10.21 10.93 -0.85
C ALA A 160 11.68 10.96 -1.30
N ASN A 161 12.58 11.50 -0.49
CA ASN A 161 14.04 11.48 -0.74
C ASN A 161 14.74 10.20 -0.28
N THR A 162 14.01 9.26 0.32
CA THR A 162 14.61 8.00 0.77
C THR A 162 15.02 7.15 -0.43
N ASN A 163 16.25 6.66 -0.41
CA ASN A 163 16.79 5.80 -1.47
C ASN A 163 16.11 4.41 -1.44
N GLU A 164 15.71 3.91 -2.60
CA GLU A 164 15.04 2.63 -2.80
C GLU A 164 15.85 1.44 -2.24
N LYS A 165 17.18 1.47 -2.42
CA LYS A 165 18.07 0.40 -1.94
C LYS A 165 18.01 0.20 -0.43
N ARG A 166 17.85 1.29 0.35
CA ARG A 166 17.76 1.21 1.82
C ARG A 166 16.50 0.46 2.30
N LEU A 167 15.43 0.50 1.51
CA LEU A 167 14.15 -0.10 1.86
C LEU A 167 13.92 -1.46 1.20
N SER A 168 14.75 -1.84 0.23
CA SER A 168 14.63 -3.09 -0.52
C SER A 168 14.71 -4.33 0.38
N ILE A 169 15.74 -4.43 1.22
CA ILE A 169 15.94 -5.57 2.13
C ILE A 169 14.87 -5.63 3.23
N PRO A 170 14.55 -4.53 3.95
CA PRO A 170 13.44 -4.54 4.89
C PRO A 170 12.11 -4.95 4.25
N LEU A 171 11.82 -4.50 3.04
CA LEU A 171 10.62 -4.87 2.31
C LEU A 171 10.62 -6.35 1.92
N LEU A 172 11.75 -6.87 1.39
CA LEU A 172 11.89 -8.29 1.06
C LEU A 172 11.70 -9.17 2.30
N LYS A 173 12.39 -8.88 3.41
CA LYS A 173 12.25 -9.64 4.67
C LYS A 173 10.81 -9.68 5.17
N ARG A 174 10.09 -8.56 5.10
CA ARG A 174 8.66 -8.52 5.44
C ARG A 174 7.83 -9.37 4.49
N THR A 175 8.11 -9.30 3.19
CA THR A 175 7.40 -10.06 2.17
C THR A 175 7.59 -11.56 2.39
N VAL A 176 8.83 -12.00 2.60
CA VAL A 176 9.16 -13.40 2.94
C VAL A 176 8.43 -13.88 4.19
N LYS A 177 8.35 -13.01 5.23
CA LYS A 177 7.63 -13.35 6.47
C LYS A 177 6.13 -13.51 6.26
N VAL A 178 5.48 -12.63 5.50
CA VAL A 178 4.03 -12.69 5.29
C VAL A 178 3.63 -13.80 4.33
N THR A 179 4.50 -14.13 3.37
CA THR A 179 4.29 -15.20 2.38
C THR A 179 4.81 -16.58 2.84
N GLU A 180 5.28 -16.68 4.09
CA GLU A 180 5.74 -17.94 4.69
C GLU A 180 6.79 -18.65 3.83
N ARG A 181 7.71 -17.85 3.22
CA ARG A 181 8.80 -18.30 2.35
C ARG A 181 8.35 -19.00 1.05
N SER A 182 7.13 -18.77 0.59
CA SER A 182 6.64 -19.37 -0.66
C SER A 182 7.18 -18.72 -1.95
N ILE A 183 7.85 -17.57 -1.84
CA ILE A 183 8.43 -16.85 -2.97
C ILE A 183 9.57 -17.65 -3.59
N ARG A 184 9.60 -17.67 -4.94
CA ARG A 184 10.68 -18.29 -5.72
C ARG A 184 11.38 -17.31 -6.64
N GLN A 185 10.72 -16.22 -7.00
CA GLN A 185 11.23 -15.26 -7.97
C GLN A 185 10.90 -13.83 -7.53
N LEU A 186 11.87 -12.94 -7.71
CA LEU A 186 11.77 -11.52 -7.38
C LEU A 186 12.13 -10.66 -8.59
N ALA A 187 11.21 -9.82 -9.04
CA ALA A 187 11.44 -8.83 -10.08
C ALA A 187 11.44 -7.41 -9.49
N ALA A 188 12.42 -6.60 -9.81
CA ALA A 188 12.46 -5.20 -9.40
C ALA A 188 13.18 -4.33 -10.46
N ASP A 189 13.00 -3.01 -10.38
CA ASP A 189 13.69 -2.07 -11.25
C ASP A 189 15.20 -2.02 -10.91
N SER A 190 15.99 -1.53 -11.85
CA SER A 190 17.44 -1.30 -11.70
C SER A 190 17.81 -0.36 -10.53
N GLN A 191 16.89 0.50 -10.09
CA GLN A 191 17.05 1.34 -8.90
C GLN A 191 17.16 0.53 -7.60
N TYR A 192 16.62 -0.69 -7.58
CA TYR A 192 16.76 -1.66 -6.49
C TYR A 192 18.03 -2.51 -6.59
N SER A 193 18.80 -2.38 -7.67
CA SER A 193 19.99 -3.21 -7.91
C SER A 193 21.09 -2.95 -6.86
N SER A 194 21.31 -3.94 -6.00
CA SER A 194 22.40 -3.99 -5.03
C SER A 194 22.82 -5.43 -4.79
N ASN A 195 24.11 -5.65 -4.45
CA ASN A 195 24.61 -6.97 -4.11
C ASN A 195 23.91 -7.51 -2.86
N ASP A 196 23.75 -6.69 -1.83
CA ASP A 196 23.11 -7.07 -0.57
C ASP A 196 21.67 -7.60 -0.77
N LEU A 197 20.91 -6.97 -1.70
CA LEU A 197 19.56 -7.44 -2.01
C LEU A 197 19.60 -8.81 -2.71
N ARG A 198 20.53 -9.01 -3.65
CA ARG A 198 20.68 -10.28 -4.37
C ARG A 198 21.10 -11.40 -3.45
N GLU A 199 22.12 -11.18 -2.62
CA GLU A 199 22.58 -12.13 -1.61
C GLU A 199 21.49 -12.45 -0.58
N THR A 200 20.74 -11.41 -0.13
CA THR A 200 19.62 -11.63 0.79
C THR A 200 18.52 -12.48 0.13
N ALA A 201 18.21 -12.26 -1.13
CA ALA A 201 17.23 -13.06 -1.87
C ALA A 201 17.73 -14.50 -2.04
N GLU A 202 19.00 -14.69 -2.38
CA GLU A 202 19.64 -16.01 -2.54
C GLU A 202 19.60 -16.84 -1.25
N ARG A 203 19.88 -16.22 -0.09
CA ARG A 203 19.72 -16.89 1.23
C ARG A 203 18.31 -17.39 1.52
N TYR A 204 17.30 -16.83 0.87
CA TYR A 204 15.91 -17.31 0.92
C TYR A 204 15.55 -18.26 -0.24
N GLY A 205 16.51 -18.62 -1.10
CA GLY A 205 16.25 -19.44 -2.29
C GLY A 205 15.40 -18.72 -3.36
N ILE A 206 15.50 -17.38 -3.42
CA ILE A 206 14.74 -16.54 -4.33
C ILE A 206 15.63 -16.11 -5.50
N GLU A 207 15.26 -16.49 -6.72
CA GLU A 207 15.91 -16.02 -7.94
C GLU A 207 15.54 -14.57 -8.24
N THR A 208 16.54 -13.72 -8.50
CA THR A 208 16.33 -12.29 -8.76
C THR A 208 16.39 -11.96 -10.25
N ALA A 209 15.36 -11.28 -10.76
CA ALA A 209 15.33 -10.67 -12.08
C ALA A 209 15.36 -9.12 -11.93
N ILE A 210 16.51 -8.61 -11.51
CA ILE A 210 16.77 -7.19 -11.29
C ILE A 210 17.87 -6.75 -12.25
N PRO A 211 17.61 -5.84 -13.21
CA PRO A 211 18.64 -5.39 -14.13
C PRO A 211 19.75 -4.63 -13.43
N TYR A 212 20.99 -4.82 -13.87
CA TYR A 212 22.08 -3.91 -13.52
C TYR A 212 21.88 -2.58 -14.26
N PRO A 213 22.07 -1.44 -13.58
CA PRO A 213 21.99 -0.13 -14.23
C PRO A 213 23.15 0.05 -15.24
N ALA A 214 22.99 0.96 -16.19
CA ALA A 214 23.93 1.15 -17.28
C ALA A 214 25.38 1.52 -16.84
N ASN A 215 25.51 2.15 -15.66
CA ASN A 215 26.79 2.53 -15.06
C ASN A 215 27.46 1.40 -14.27
N GLN A 216 26.85 0.23 -14.15
CA GLN A 216 27.43 -0.96 -13.54
C GLN A 216 27.71 -2.00 -14.62
N ASN A 217 28.96 -2.46 -14.69
CA ASN A 217 29.38 -3.50 -15.64
C ASN A 217 29.71 -4.79 -14.91
N PRO A 218 28.73 -5.66 -14.63
CA PRO A 218 29.01 -6.96 -14.04
C PRO A 218 29.72 -7.86 -15.06
N HIS A 219 30.80 -8.52 -14.66
CA HIS A 219 31.57 -9.43 -15.51
C HIS A 219 30.82 -10.71 -15.94
N LYS A 220 29.60 -10.91 -15.45
CA LYS A 220 28.79 -12.11 -15.73
C LYS A 220 27.93 -11.90 -16.98
N HIS A 221 28.06 -12.79 -17.96
CA HIS A 221 27.28 -12.78 -19.20
C HIS A 221 25.78 -13.14 -19.00
N GLN A 222 25.44 -13.84 -17.93
CA GLN A 222 24.08 -14.32 -17.65
C GLN A 222 23.27 -13.43 -16.72
N VAL A 223 23.36 -12.12 -16.85
CA VAL A 223 22.62 -11.18 -16.02
C VAL A 223 21.77 -10.22 -16.86
N LEU A 224 20.70 -9.70 -16.27
CA LEU A 224 19.92 -8.65 -16.89
C LEU A 224 20.69 -7.33 -16.80
N ARG A 225 20.68 -6.56 -17.90
CA ARG A 225 21.30 -5.22 -17.98
C ARG A 225 20.32 -4.22 -18.58
N VAL A 226 20.43 -2.97 -18.16
CA VAL A 226 19.76 -1.85 -18.83
C VAL A 226 20.75 -1.25 -19.83
N THR A 227 20.36 -1.15 -21.11
CA THR A 227 21.14 -0.50 -22.15
C THR A 227 20.84 0.99 -22.24
N LYS A 228 21.61 1.72 -23.12
CA LYS A 228 21.43 3.16 -23.34
C LYS A 228 19.98 3.57 -23.64
N ASP A 229 19.22 2.75 -24.34
CA ASP A 229 17.80 2.97 -24.66
C ASP A 229 16.83 2.46 -23.58
N PHE A 230 17.29 2.22 -22.37
CA PHE A 230 16.51 1.61 -21.28
C PHE A 230 15.92 0.23 -21.61
N LYS A 231 16.39 -0.39 -22.68
CA LYS A 231 16.02 -1.78 -23.02
C LYS A 231 16.75 -2.75 -22.11
N THR A 232 16.08 -3.82 -21.74
CA THR A 232 16.66 -4.88 -20.91
C THR A 232 17.25 -5.97 -21.79
N HIS A 233 18.55 -6.26 -21.63
CA HIS A 233 19.28 -7.35 -22.27
C HIS A 233 19.64 -8.44 -21.26
N GLY A 234 19.77 -9.67 -21.71
CA GLY A 234 20.18 -10.81 -20.90
C GLY A 234 19.37 -12.07 -21.20
N PRO A 235 19.48 -13.10 -20.35
CA PRO A 235 18.84 -14.39 -20.55
C PRO A 235 17.32 -14.29 -20.74
N LYS A 236 16.77 -15.02 -21.71
CA LYS A 236 15.31 -15.04 -22.01
C LYS A 236 14.46 -15.34 -20.77
N ARG A 237 14.91 -16.28 -19.93
CA ARG A 237 14.23 -16.67 -18.69
C ARG A 237 14.10 -15.50 -17.72
N LEU A 238 15.18 -14.78 -17.45
CA LEU A 238 15.15 -13.62 -16.53
C LEU A 238 14.32 -12.47 -17.11
N LYS A 239 14.38 -12.25 -18.44
CA LYS A 239 13.51 -11.27 -19.11
C LYS A 239 12.04 -11.61 -18.96
N HIS A 240 11.67 -12.89 -19.03
CA HIS A 240 10.30 -13.32 -18.80
C HIS A 240 9.83 -13.02 -17.36
N ILE A 241 10.67 -13.31 -16.34
CA ILE A 241 10.37 -12.98 -14.94
C ILE A 241 10.24 -11.47 -14.78
N TYR A 242 11.17 -10.69 -15.33
CA TYR A 242 11.20 -9.23 -15.23
C TYR A 242 9.96 -8.59 -15.86
N ARG A 243 9.47 -9.06 -17.00
CA ARG A 243 8.25 -8.54 -17.66
C ARG A 243 7.01 -8.61 -16.74
N LYS A 244 6.94 -9.58 -15.84
CA LYS A 244 5.83 -9.69 -14.87
C LYS A 244 5.79 -8.52 -13.89
N ARG A 245 6.87 -7.73 -13.78
CA ARG A 245 6.95 -6.53 -12.93
C ARG A 245 5.89 -5.49 -13.29
N SER A 246 5.51 -5.39 -14.56
CA SER A 246 4.54 -4.38 -15.03
C SER A 246 3.21 -4.37 -14.27
N ILE A 247 2.83 -5.49 -13.65
CA ILE A 247 1.59 -5.56 -12.85
C ILE A 247 1.60 -4.57 -11.68
N ILE A 248 2.77 -4.27 -11.08
CA ILE A 248 2.85 -3.36 -9.93
C ILE A 248 2.51 -1.93 -10.33
N GLU A 249 2.79 -1.54 -11.58
CA GLU A 249 2.44 -0.23 -12.13
C GLU A 249 0.91 -0.08 -12.22
N LEU A 250 0.21 -1.14 -12.65
CA LEU A 250 -1.26 -1.18 -12.65
C LEU A 250 -1.83 -1.11 -11.24
N VAL A 251 -1.22 -1.82 -10.28
CA VAL A 251 -1.65 -1.76 -8.87
C VAL A 251 -1.49 -0.35 -8.32
N PHE A 252 -0.41 0.34 -8.63
CA PHE A 252 -0.23 1.75 -8.25
C PHE A 252 -1.26 2.67 -8.91
N ALA A 253 -1.61 2.43 -10.17
CA ALA A 253 -2.67 3.17 -10.85
C ALA A 253 -4.01 2.96 -10.13
N TRP A 254 -4.40 1.71 -9.82
CA TRP A 254 -5.65 1.44 -9.08
C TRP A 254 -5.70 2.14 -7.73
N LEU A 255 -4.61 2.11 -6.97
CA LEU A 255 -4.54 2.80 -5.67
C LEU A 255 -4.70 4.32 -5.81
N LYS A 256 -4.12 4.92 -6.86
CA LYS A 256 -4.19 6.37 -7.10
C LYS A 256 -5.55 6.80 -7.65
N GLU A 257 -6.06 6.10 -8.64
CA GLU A 257 -7.26 6.49 -9.38
C GLU A 257 -8.55 6.09 -8.67
N HIS A 258 -8.59 4.90 -8.06
CA HIS A 258 -9.82 4.36 -7.48
C HIS A 258 -9.89 4.44 -5.95
N LEU A 259 -8.75 4.55 -5.25
CA LEU A 259 -8.71 4.50 -3.78
C LEU A 259 -8.15 5.78 -3.13
N ASN A 260 -8.05 6.87 -3.90
CA ASN A 260 -7.60 8.18 -3.42
C ASN A 260 -6.20 8.21 -2.80
N LEU A 261 -5.27 7.36 -3.24
CA LEU A 261 -3.93 7.32 -2.66
C LEU A 261 -3.25 8.71 -2.63
N ASN A 262 -3.39 9.50 -3.69
CA ASN A 262 -2.82 10.84 -3.80
C ASN A 262 -3.74 11.98 -3.34
N ASN A 263 -5.05 11.73 -3.24
CA ASN A 263 -6.02 12.74 -2.82
C ASN A 263 -6.42 12.56 -1.36
N HIS A 264 -5.44 12.67 -0.48
CA HIS A 264 -5.63 12.60 0.97
C HIS A 264 -5.43 13.96 1.63
N LYS A 265 -6.07 14.17 2.78
CA LYS A 265 -5.91 15.38 3.61
C LYS A 265 -5.23 15.03 4.94
N THR A 266 -4.14 14.27 4.88
CA THR A 266 -3.38 13.82 6.05
C THR A 266 -1.94 14.32 5.99
N ARG A 267 -1.34 14.61 7.14
CA ARG A 267 0.05 15.06 7.30
C ARG A 267 0.77 14.15 8.28
N GLY A 268 2.06 13.99 8.08
CA GLY A 268 2.93 13.14 8.90
C GLY A 268 2.96 11.68 8.44
N LEU A 269 4.14 11.07 8.55
CA LEU A 269 4.46 9.74 8.04
C LEU A 269 3.52 8.65 8.59
N GLU A 270 3.22 8.72 9.90
CA GLU A 270 2.32 7.74 10.51
C GLU A 270 0.90 7.81 9.93
N ARG A 271 0.32 9.01 9.82
CA ARG A 271 -1.04 9.19 9.29
C ARG A 271 -1.12 8.85 7.80
N VAL A 272 -0.07 9.15 7.02
CA VAL A 272 0.02 8.72 5.61
C VAL A 272 0.13 7.20 5.54
N THR A 273 0.90 6.56 6.42
CA THR A 273 0.97 5.09 6.49
C THR A 273 -0.38 4.46 6.84
N ILE A 274 -1.15 5.07 7.74
CA ILE A 274 -2.53 4.67 8.05
C ILE A 274 -3.42 4.77 6.81
N HIS A 275 -3.33 5.89 6.08
CA HIS A 275 -4.08 6.09 4.84
C HIS A 275 -3.76 5.02 3.80
N VAL A 276 -2.48 4.78 3.53
CA VAL A 276 -2.00 3.73 2.61
C VAL A 276 -2.50 2.35 3.02
N SER A 277 -2.46 2.03 4.32
CA SER A 277 -2.92 0.74 4.84
C SER A 277 -4.39 0.48 4.49
N TYR A 278 -5.26 1.48 4.61
CA TYR A 278 -6.67 1.35 4.21
C TYR A 278 -6.84 1.20 2.70
N CYS A 279 -6.07 1.91 1.87
CA CYS A 279 -6.11 1.74 0.42
C CYS A 279 -5.72 0.31 0.03
N ILE A 280 -4.67 -0.24 0.64
CA ILE A 280 -4.23 -1.62 0.41
C ILE A 280 -5.30 -2.63 0.88
N LEU A 281 -5.89 -2.41 2.05
CA LEU A 281 -6.97 -3.27 2.56
C LEU A 281 -8.18 -3.27 1.63
N CYS A 282 -8.57 -2.13 1.09
CA CYS A 282 -9.66 -2.06 0.10
C CYS A 282 -9.38 -2.95 -1.11
N LEU A 283 -8.16 -2.89 -1.67
CA LEU A 283 -7.78 -3.75 -2.78
C LEU A 283 -7.78 -5.24 -2.41
N LEU A 284 -7.25 -5.59 -1.24
CA LEU A 284 -7.24 -6.98 -0.76
C LEU A 284 -8.66 -7.51 -0.51
N TYR A 285 -9.56 -6.69 0.02
CA TYR A 285 -10.97 -7.06 0.20
C TYR A 285 -11.72 -7.17 -1.15
N THR A 286 -11.38 -6.34 -2.13
CA THR A 286 -11.90 -6.48 -3.50
C THR A 286 -11.52 -7.84 -4.09
N ILE A 287 -10.24 -8.23 -3.96
CA ILE A 287 -9.76 -9.55 -4.40
C ILE A 287 -10.49 -10.66 -3.65
N GLU A 288 -10.65 -10.56 -2.33
CA GLU A 288 -11.37 -11.55 -1.55
C GLU A 288 -12.85 -11.67 -1.97
N ALA A 289 -13.55 -10.54 -2.10
CA ALA A 289 -14.94 -10.51 -2.49
C ALA A 289 -15.16 -11.19 -3.85
N SER A 290 -14.32 -10.90 -4.83
CA SER A 290 -14.42 -11.50 -6.18
C SER A 290 -14.35 -13.03 -6.17
N HIS A 291 -13.50 -13.59 -5.33
CA HIS A 291 -13.38 -15.05 -5.19
C HIS A 291 -14.52 -15.65 -4.36
N THR A 292 -14.96 -14.92 -3.30
CA THR A 292 -16.06 -15.39 -2.44
C THR A 292 -17.41 -15.41 -3.20
N THR A 293 -17.62 -14.49 -4.14
CA THR A 293 -18.83 -14.41 -4.97
C THR A 293 -18.68 -15.13 -6.31
N ASN A 294 -17.62 -15.93 -6.48
CA ASN A 294 -17.33 -16.66 -7.72
C ASN A 294 -17.22 -15.76 -8.97
N GLN A 295 -16.65 -14.58 -8.80
CA GLN A 295 -16.40 -13.61 -9.88
C GLN A 295 -14.91 -13.22 -9.98
N PRO A 296 -13.98 -14.17 -10.21
CA PRO A 296 -12.53 -13.89 -10.17
C PRO A 296 -12.09 -12.87 -11.23
N ALA A 297 -12.81 -12.77 -12.36
CA ALA A 297 -12.57 -11.75 -13.37
C ALA A 297 -12.75 -10.30 -12.84
N LYS A 298 -13.52 -10.11 -11.76
CA LYS A 298 -13.76 -8.82 -11.10
C LYS A 298 -12.77 -8.51 -9.97
N SER A 299 -11.78 -9.35 -9.73
CA SER A 299 -10.79 -9.18 -8.65
C SER A 299 -10.01 -7.86 -8.70
N ARG A 300 -9.96 -7.22 -9.85
CA ARG A 300 -9.28 -5.94 -10.09
C ARG A 300 -10.23 -4.76 -10.34
N SER A 301 -11.53 -5.00 -10.35
CA SER A 301 -12.55 -3.99 -10.66
C SER A 301 -13.08 -3.31 -9.40
N ILE A 302 -12.27 -2.38 -8.85
CA ILE A 302 -12.63 -1.65 -7.62
C ILE A 302 -13.96 -0.92 -7.77
N THR A 303 -14.22 -0.31 -8.92
CA THR A 303 -15.48 0.40 -9.22
C THR A 303 -16.70 -0.51 -9.21
N TYR A 304 -16.56 -1.75 -9.66
CA TYR A 304 -17.65 -2.74 -9.61
C TYR A 304 -18.10 -3.04 -8.17
N TRP A 305 -17.15 -3.09 -7.23
CA TRP A 305 -17.43 -3.40 -5.82
C TRP A 305 -17.75 -2.17 -4.97
N ALA A 306 -17.57 -0.96 -5.53
CA ALA A 306 -17.86 0.30 -4.86
C ALA A 306 -19.29 0.82 -5.10
N ASN A 307 -19.97 0.29 -6.10
CA ASN A 307 -21.38 0.59 -6.44
C ASN A 307 -22.31 -0.44 -5.79
#